data_41789d8781f8f20e6261066681b8e19f
#
_entry.id   41789d8781f8f20e6261066681b8e19f
#
_cell.length_a   1.000
_cell.length_b   1.000
_cell.length_c   1.000
_cell.angle_alpha   90.00
_cell.angle_beta   90.00
_cell.angle_gamma   90.00
#
_symmetry.space_group_name_H-M   'P 1'
#
loop_
_entity.id
_entity.type
_entity.pdbx_description
1 polymer ?
#
loop_
_entity_poly.entity_id
_entity_poly.type
_entity_poly.pdbx_seq_one_letter_code
_entity_poly.pdbx_strand_id
1 'polypeptide(L)'
;MSTIILGVESTAHTAGVGIITSEGTILSNQRSVYIPEEGEGIHPREAANHHSEELPKLFKKVLDEANLSSQDIALVSYARGPGLGPCLRTGATAARAFAYSNDIPLLGVNT
;
A
#
# COMPACT_ATOMS: atom_id res chain seq x y z
N MET A 1 -12.18 14.42 16.63
CA MET A 1 -10.83 13.91 16.32
C MET A 1 -10.85 13.14 15.04
N SER A 2 -9.85 13.35 14.21
CA SER A 2 -9.76 12.65 12.92
C SER A 2 -9.36 11.20 13.10
N THR A 3 -9.98 10.32 12.33
CA THR A 3 -9.55 8.94 12.18
C THR A 3 -8.46 8.89 11.12
N ILE A 4 -7.38 8.16 11.39
CA ILE A 4 -6.23 8.07 10.48
C ILE A 4 -6.27 6.72 9.76
N ILE A 5 -6.20 6.76 8.44
CA ILE A 5 -6.35 5.60 7.58
C ILE A 5 -5.09 5.45 6.72
N LEU A 6 -4.53 4.24 6.68
CA LEU A 6 -3.42 3.91 5.79
C LEU A 6 -3.98 3.09 4.63
N GLY A 7 -3.67 3.52 3.40
CA GLY A 7 -4.12 2.86 2.19
C GLY A 7 -2.97 2.27 1.40
N VAL A 8 -3.20 1.11 0.79
CA VAL A 8 -2.22 0.37 0.00
C VAL A 8 -2.77 0.12 -1.40
N GLU A 9 -1.98 0.39 -2.41
CA GLU A 9 -2.33 0.13 -3.80
C GLU A 9 -1.15 -0.57 -4.48
N SER A 10 -1.44 -1.67 -5.19
CA SER A 10 -0.44 -2.40 -5.97
C SER A 10 -1.10 -3.12 -7.14
N THR A 11 -2.02 -2.42 -7.83
CA THR A 11 -2.85 -3.04 -8.86
C THR A 11 -2.08 -3.40 -10.12
N ALA A 12 -1.00 -2.71 -10.43
CA ALA A 12 -0.21 -2.95 -11.64
C ALA A 12 1.27 -2.63 -11.40
N HIS A 13 1.81 -1.62 -12.08
CA HIS A 13 3.24 -1.32 -12.07
C HIS A 13 3.71 -0.48 -10.87
N THR A 14 2.80 0.07 -10.11
CA THR A 14 3.14 0.96 -9.00
C THR A 14 2.73 0.36 -7.67
N ALA A 15 3.65 0.38 -6.70
CA ALA A 15 3.34 0.13 -5.30
C ALA A 15 3.16 1.48 -4.62
N GLY A 16 2.02 1.70 -4.00
CA GLY A 16 1.72 2.98 -3.35
C GLY A 16 1.16 2.79 -1.95
N VAL A 17 1.58 3.67 -1.05
CA VAL A 17 1.06 3.72 0.32
C VAL A 17 0.80 5.17 0.67
N GLY A 18 -0.36 5.42 1.25
CA GLY A 18 -0.73 6.77 1.67
C GLY A 18 -1.40 6.78 3.02
N ILE A 19 -1.33 7.90 3.70
CA ILE A 19 -2.00 8.12 4.97
C ILE A 19 -2.91 9.33 4.82
N ILE A 20 -4.17 9.15 5.18
CA ILE A 20 -5.20 10.18 5.04
C ILE A 20 -6.03 10.23 6.33
N THR A 21 -6.56 11.40 6.62
CA THR A 21 -7.53 11.56 7.70
C THR A 21 -8.95 11.31 7.19
N SER A 22 -9.87 11.01 8.09
CA SER A 22 -11.28 10.84 7.76
C SER A 22 -11.91 12.12 7.19
N GLU A 23 -11.26 13.26 7.34
CA GLU A 23 -11.72 14.54 6.79
C GLU A 23 -11.14 14.80 5.39
N GLY A 24 -10.32 13.89 4.87
CA GLY A 24 -9.78 14.00 3.52
C GLY A 24 -8.42 14.68 3.42
N THR A 25 -7.75 14.94 4.54
CA THR A 25 -6.42 15.53 4.54
C THR A 25 -5.37 14.45 4.30
N ILE A 26 -4.55 14.61 3.27
CA ILE A 26 -3.44 13.68 2.98
C ILE A 26 -2.26 14.05 3.87
N LEU A 27 -1.85 13.12 4.73
CA LEU A 27 -0.73 13.33 5.65
C LEU A 27 0.60 12.92 5.03
N SER A 28 0.60 11.84 4.24
CA SER A 28 1.78 11.41 3.49
C SER A 28 1.33 10.50 2.35
N ASN A 29 2.15 10.42 1.32
CA ASN A 29 1.84 9.59 0.15
C ASN A 29 3.15 9.28 -0.56
N GLN A 30 3.49 7.99 -0.67
CA GLN A 30 4.72 7.54 -1.30
C GLN A 30 4.43 6.39 -2.24
N ARG A 31 5.22 6.29 -3.29
CA ARG A 31 5.08 5.23 -4.27
C ARG A 31 6.44 4.79 -4.79
N SER A 32 6.48 3.56 -5.29
CA SER A 32 7.63 3.00 -5.97
C SER A 32 7.14 2.34 -7.26
N VAL A 33 7.68 2.78 -8.38
CA VAL A 33 7.25 2.30 -9.70
C VAL A 33 8.18 1.20 -10.17
N TYR A 34 7.59 0.06 -10.56
CA TYR A 34 8.34 -0.99 -11.25
C TYR A 34 8.53 -0.56 -12.70
N ILE A 35 9.79 -0.50 -13.14
CA ILE A 35 10.13 -0.11 -14.50
C ILE A 35 10.66 -1.36 -15.21
N PRO A 36 9.91 -1.93 -16.19
CA PRO A 36 10.42 -3.06 -16.96
C PRO A 36 11.58 -2.63 -17.85
N GLU A 37 12.34 -3.62 -18.34
CA GLU A 37 13.43 -3.34 -19.28
C GLU A 37 12.87 -2.73 -20.57
N GLU A 38 13.71 -1.94 -21.24
CA GLU A 38 13.32 -1.25 -22.45
C GLU A 38 12.79 -2.22 -23.51
N GLY A 39 11.63 -1.88 -24.07
CA GLY A 39 10.97 -2.70 -25.09
C GLY A 39 10.13 -3.82 -24.53
N GLU A 40 10.09 -4.02 -23.23
CA GLU A 40 9.28 -5.06 -22.59
C GLU A 40 8.04 -4.48 -21.92
N GLY A 41 6.97 -5.27 -21.90
CA GLY A 41 5.78 -4.95 -21.13
C GLY A 41 5.95 -5.33 -19.67
N ILE A 42 4.91 -5.12 -18.88
CA ILE A 42 4.92 -5.47 -17.46
C ILE A 42 4.88 -6.98 -17.31
N HIS A 43 5.84 -7.55 -16.59
CA HIS A 43 5.83 -8.95 -16.20
C HIS A 43 5.17 -9.04 -14.82
N PRO A 44 3.96 -9.63 -14.71
CA PRO A 44 3.22 -9.62 -13.44
C PRO A 44 4.00 -10.17 -12.25
N ARG A 45 4.77 -11.24 -12.45
CA ARG A 45 5.57 -11.84 -11.39
C ARG A 45 6.69 -10.91 -10.91
N GLU A 46 7.38 -10.28 -11.85
CA GLU A 46 8.47 -9.36 -11.52
C GLU A 46 7.92 -8.10 -10.84
N ALA A 47 6.79 -7.59 -11.32
CA ALA A 47 6.12 -6.47 -10.67
C ALA A 47 5.70 -6.84 -9.25
N ALA A 48 5.16 -8.04 -9.03
CA ALA A 48 4.79 -8.51 -7.70
C ALA A 48 6.00 -8.62 -6.78
N ASN A 49 7.14 -9.10 -7.28
CA ASN A 49 8.38 -9.16 -6.52
C ASN A 49 8.85 -7.77 -6.12
N HIS A 50 8.80 -6.81 -7.04
CA HIS A 50 9.12 -5.40 -6.76
C HIS A 50 8.24 -4.88 -5.63
N HIS A 51 6.93 -5.10 -5.70
CA HIS A 51 5.98 -4.61 -4.69
C HIS A 51 6.22 -5.28 -3.34
N SER A 52 6.53 -6.58 -3.35
CA SER A 52 6.83 -7.32 -2.12
C SER A 52 8.04 -6.73 -1.38
N GLU A 53 9.06 -6.30 -2.11
CA GLU A 53 10.25 -5.68 -1.53
C GLU A 53 10.00 -4.24 -1.11
N GLU A 54 9.21 -3.50 -1.87
CA GLU A 54 9.06 -2.06 -1.67
C GLU A 54 7.98 -1.68 -0.66
N LEU A 55 6.88 -2.44 -0.56
CA LEU A 55 5.78 -2.08 0.32
C LEU A 55 6.19 -1.92 1.79
N PRO A 56 6.99 -2.82 2.40
CA PRO A 56 7.41 -2.60 3.78
C PRO A 56 8.21 -1.30 3.97
N LYS A 57 9.03 -0.95 3.00
CA LYS A 57 9.80 0.32 3.02
C LYS A 57 8.87 1.51 2.93
N LEU A 58 7.82 1.41 2.11
CA LEU A 58 6.84 2.47 1.94
C LEU A 58 6.00 2.68 3.20
N PHE A 59 5.62 1.59 3.88
CA PHE A 59 4.92 1.70 5.17
C PHE A 59 5.73 2.54 6.15
N LYS A 60 6.99 2.21 6.31
CA LYS A 60 7.88 2.95 7.20
C LYS A 60 8.03 4.40 6.78
N LYS A 61 8.22 4.62 5.48
CA LYS A 61 8.45 5.96 4.93
C LYS A 61 7.24 6.87 5.15
N VAL A 62 6.02 6.39 4.90
CA VAL A 62 4.83 7.24 5.08
C VAL A 62 4.57 7.53 6.55
N LEU A 63 4.82 6.58 7.44
CA LEU A 63 4.68 6.81 8.88
C LEU A 63 5.70 7.84 9.37
N ASP A 64 6.96 7.69 8.97
CA ASP A 64 8.01 8.64 9.35
C ASP A 64 7.71 10.05 8.82
N GLU A 65 7.29 10.14 7.57
CA GLU A 65 6.97 11.42 6.91
C GLU A 65 5.79 12.12 7.58
N ALA A 66 4.79 11.37 8.00
CA ALA A 66 3.62 11.90 8.71
C ALA A 66 3.88 12.10 10.20
N ASN A 67 5.05 11.68 10.69
CA ASN A 67 5.42 11.72 12.10
C ASN A 67 4.43 10.93 12.96
N LEU A 68 4.05 9.74 12.48
CA LEU A 68 3.10 8.83 13.13
C LEU A 68 3.75 7.48 13.38
N SER A 69 3.18 6.75 14.33
CA SER A 69 3.50 5.34 14.53
C SER A 69 2.34 4.47 14.05
N SER A 70 2.57 3.15 13.94
CA SER A 70 1.51 2.23 13.57
C SER A 70 0.34 2.25 14.56
N GLN A 71 0.59 2.65 15.80
CA GLN A 71 -0.44 2.77 16.84
C GLN A 71 -1.45 3.86 16.54
N ASP A 72 -1.09 4.83 15.69
CA ASP A 72 -1.96 5.94 15.33
C ASP A 72 -2.94 5.58 14.20
N ILE A 73 -2.73 4.46 13.53
CA ILE A 73 -3.54 4.05 12.38
C ILE A 73 -4.78 3.29 12.88
N ALA A 74 -5.96 3.79 12.52
CA ALA A 74 -7.24 3.21 12.93
C ALA A 74 -7.79 2.19 11.93
N LEU A 75 -7.37 2.27 10.66
CA LEU A 75 -7.86 1.38 9.60
C LEU A 75 -6.79 1.24 8.54
N VAL A 76 -6.59 0.01 8.06
CA VAL A 76 -5.79 -0.27 6.86
C VAL A 76 -6.74 -0.63 5.74
N SER A 77 -6.65 0.05 4.61
CA SER A 77 -7.41 -0.27 3.41
C SER A 77 -6.45 -0.65 2.28
N TYR A 78 -6.91 -1.48 1.35
CA TYR A 78 -6.09 -1.86 0.21
C TYR A 78 -6.96 -2.00 -1.04
N ALA A 79 -6.38 -1.74 -2.20
CA ALA A 79 -7.06 -1.90 -3.48
C ALA A 79 -7.17 -3.40 -3.79
N ARG A 80 -8.41 -3.91 -3.84
CA ARG A 80 -8.71 -5.32 -4.07
C ARG A 80 -8.66 -5.69 -5.54
N GLY A 81 -8.91 -4.75 -6.41
CA GLY A 81 -8.97 -4.92 -7.85
C GLY A 81 -9.88 -3.90 -8.50
N PRO A 82 -9.95 -3.88 -9.83
CA PRO A 82 -9.24 -4.76 -10.77
C PRO A 82 -7.75 -4.46 -10.87
N GLY A 83 -6.97 -5.44 -11.38
CA GLY A 83 -5.53 -5.30 -11.56
C GLY A 83 -4.87 -6.64 -11.86
N LEU A 84 -3.54 -6.65 -11.90
CA LEU A 84 -2.77 -7.86 -12.15
C LEU A 84 -2.81 -8.77 -10.92
N GLY A 85 -3.24 -10.03 -11.10
CA GLY A 85 -3.44 -10.96 -10.00
C GLY A 85 -2.29 -11.08 -9.02
N PRO A 86 -1.05 -11.36 -9.50
CA PRO A 86 0.10 -11.44 -8.59
C PRO A 86 0.35 -10.16 -7.80
N CYS A 87 0.20 -9.00 -8.43
CA CYS A 87 0.37 -7.70 -7.78
C CYS A 87 -0.72 -7.46 -6.73
N LEU A 88 -1.96 -7.79 -7.05
CA LEU A 88 -3.08 -7.66 -6.12
C LEU A 88 -2.88 -8.52 -4.87
N ARG A 89 -2.42 -9.77 -5.06
CA ARG A 89 -2.14 -10.65 -3.94
C ARG A 89 -1.03 -10.14 -3.05
N THR A 90 0.01 -9.55 -3.65
CA THR A 90 1.13 -8.98 -2.90
C THR A 90 0.67 -7.82 -2.04
N GLY A 91 -0.14 -6.91 -2.60
CA GLY A 91 -0.69 -5.79 -1.85
C GLY A 91 -1.60 -6.23 -0.72
N ALA A 92 -2.48 -7.19 -0.99
CA ALA A 92 -3.37 -7.74 0.03
C ALA A 92 -2.58 -8.39 1.16
N THR A 93 -1.54 -9.15 0.83
CA THR A 93 -0.69 -9.83 1.82
C THR A 93 0.05 -8.82 2.68
N ALA A 94 0.64 -7.79 2.08
CA ALA A 94 1.36 -6.75 2.81
C ALA A 94 0.41 -5.96 3.73
N ALA A 95 -0.76 -5.59 3.22
CA ALA A 95 -1.76 -4.85 4.00
C ALA A 95 -2.25 -5.69 5.18
N ARG A 96 -2.52 -6.98 4.94
CA ARG A 96 -2.95 -7.90 5.98
C ARG A 96 -1.90 -8.09 7.05
N ALA A 97 -0.64 -8.28 6.64
CA ALA A 97 0.47 -8.45 7.58
C ALA A 97 0.64 -7.22 8.47
N PHE A 98 0.58 -6.04 7.87
CA PHE A 98 0.68 -4.79 8.64
C PHE A 98 -0.50 -4.63 9.61
N ALA A 99 -1.73 -4.86 9.13
CA ALA A 99 -2.93 -4.71 9.95
C ALA A 99 -2.95 -5.70 11.11
N TYR A 100 -2.67 -6.97 10.84
CA TYR A 100 -2.74 -8.01 11.86
C TYR A 100 -1.63 -7.88 12.91
N SER A 101 -0.41 -7.54 12.49
CA SER A 101 0.69 -7.37 13.42
C SER A 101 0.52 -6.16 14.34
N ASN A 102 -0.31 -5.21 13.97
CA ASN A 102 -0.59 -4.01 14.74
C ASN A 102 -2.01 -3.97 15.31
N ASP A 103 -2.76 -5.05 15.15
CA ASP A 103 -4.13 -5.19 15.65
C ASP A 103 -5.05 -4.09 15.10
N ILE A 104 -4.96 -3.84 13.79
CA ILE A 104 -5.73 -2.80 13.09
C ILE A 104 -6.75 -3.47 12.16
N PRO A 105 -7.99 -2.97 12.10
CA PRO A 105 -8.98 -3.46 11.13
C PRO A 105 -8.50 -3.29 9.68
N LEU A 106 -8.91 -4.21 8.81
CA LEU A 106 -8.52 -4.27 7.41
C LEU A 106 -9.75 -4.22 6.51
N LEU A 107 -9.70 -3.41 5.45
CA LEU A 107 -10.78 -3.27 4.49
C LEU A 107 -10.27 -3.35 3.06
N GLY A 108 -10.86 -4.24 2.26
CA GLY A 108 -10.59 -4.30 0.82
C GLY A 108 -11.53 -3.38 0.06
N VAL A 109 -11.00 -2.63 -0.88
CA VAL A 109 -11.77 -1.64 -1.66
C VAL A 109 -11.62 -1.94 -3.15
N ASN A 110 -12.73 -2.00 -3.87
CA ASN A 110 -12.72 -2.06 -5.33
C ASN A 110 -12.40 -0.68 -5.88
N THR A 111 -11.53 -0.63 -6.86
CA THR A 111 -11.10 0.63 -7.46
C THR A 111 -11.61 0.81 -8.89
#